data_af235fe3c39510e488c49c096d8d570a
#
_entry.id   af235fe3c39510e488c49c096d8d570a
#
_cell.length_a   1.000
_cell.length_b   1.000
_cell.length_c   1.000
_cell.angle_alpha   90.00
_cell.angle_beta   90.00
_cell.angle_gamma   90.00
#
_symmetry.space_group_name_H-M   'P 1'
#
loop_
_entity.id
_entity.type
_entity.pdbx_description
1 polymer ?
#
loop_
_entity_poly.entity_id
_entity_poly.type
_entity_poly.pdbx_seq_one_letter_code
_entity_poly.pdbx_strand_id
1 'polypeptide(L)'
;MRAVRIHEDGGPEVLVLEEAPDPVPAPGEVLVRLRASALNHLDVWIRKGLPSVPKPRILGADGAGVVEALGDGVTEFEPGDRVVLNPGVEVGGGRIHVIGEHGDGTNAELIAVPATNVHPIPAGLSFEEAAAFPLVFETAYRMLVTRAALREGEWVLAWGIGGGVSTATLAIAKALGARVVVTSSSDAKLERARELGADAAVNHATGEVKEAVQEATGGHGIDVIVESVGEATWATSLQVAAPGGRITVCGATSGPNPPAALHRIWWKQLSILGSTMGTGEDFAGAYELVASGRAQPVVDSVLPLEEIRAAHERLEAGEQLGKVVLTI
;
A
#
# COMPACT_ATOMS: atom_id res chain seq x y z
N MET A 1 -3.91 27.48 -0.68
CA MET A 1 -4.63 26.21 -0.82
C MET A 1 -5.09 25.67 0.51
N ARG A 2 -6.18 24.94 0.55
CA ARG A 2 -6.55 24.18 1.75
C ARG A 2 -5.67 22.92 1.85
N ALA A 3 -5.19 22.59 3.04
CA ALA A 3 -4.38 21.42 3.29
C ALA A 3 -4.59 20.91 4.73
N VAL A 4 -4.44 19.61 4.95
CA VAL A 4 -4.39 19.05 6.29
C VAL A 4 -2.95 18.92 6.72
N ARG A 5 -2.58 19.60 7.80
CA ARG A 5 -1.22 19.60 8.34
C ARG A 5 -1.18 19.08 9.78
N ILE A 6 -0.04 18.50 10.13
CA ILE A 6 0.33 18.22 11.51
C ILE A 6 1.41 19.20 11.96
N HIS A 7 1.27 19.74 13.16
CA HIS A 7 2.23 20.64 13.80
C HIS A 7 3.02 19.96 14.92
N GLU A 8 2.51 18.83 15.40
CA GLU A 8 3.08 17.97 16.44
C GLU A 8 2.73 16.51 16.19
N ASP A 9 3.36 15.59 16.91
CA ASP A 9 3.02 14.17 16.90
C ASP A 9 1.83 13.92 17.82
N GLY A 10 0.92 13.00 17.43
CA GLY A 10 -0.25 12.72 18.27
C GLY A 10 -1.27 11.77 17.66
N GLY A 11 -2.47 11.78 18.24
CA GLY A 11 -3.65 11.10 17.74
C GLY A 11 -4.30 11.85 16.57
N PRO A 12 -5.50 11.42 16.10
CA PRO A 12 -6.19 12.08 14.99
C PRO A 12 -6.48 13.59 15.22
N GLU A 13 -6.51 14.03 16.45
CA GLU A 13 -6.74 15.43 16.85
C GLU A 13 -5.70 16.41 16.32
N VAL A 14 -4.46 15.96 16.05
CA VAL A 14 -3.37 16.82 15.53
C VAL A 14 -3.50 17.12 14.04
N LEU A 15 -4.43 16.47 13.33
CA LEU A 15 -4.75 16.75 11.93
C LEU A 15 -5.58 18.04 11.84
N VAL A 16 -4.99 19.08 11.27
CA VAL A 16 -5.61 20.43 11.19
C VAL A 16 -5.80 20.81 9.73
N LEU A 17 -7.05 20.97 9.32
CA LEU A 17 -7.38 21.56 8.01
C LEU A 17 -7.21 23.08 8.11
N GLU A 18 -6.33 23.63 7.29
CA GLU A 18 -5.98 25.05 7.31
C GLU A 18 -5.52 25.55 5.93
N GLU A 19 -5.36 26.85 5.80
CA GLU A 19 -4.72 27.46 4.61
C GLU A 19 -3.21 27.28 4.66
N ALA A 20 -2.65 26.80 3.56
CA ALA A 20 -1.22 26.65 3.33
C ALA A 20 -0.83 27.39 2.03
N PRO A 21 0.44 27.82 1.87
CA PRO A 21 0.92 28.37 0.62
C PRO A 21 0.71 27.42 -0.54
N ASP A 22 0.35 27.95 -1.71
CA ASP A 22 0.27 27.14 -2.93
C ASP A 22 1.71 26.74 -3.34
N PRO A 23 1.94 25.44 -3.68
CA PRO A 23 3.23 25.02 -4.20
C PRO A 23 3.45 25.58 -5.61
N VAL A 24 4.71 25.93 -5.90
CA VAL A 24 5.13 26.38 -7.24
C VAL A 24 5.99 25.28 -7.84
N PRO A 25 5.64 24.74 -9.02
CA PRO A 25 6.41 23.67 -9.62
C PRO A 25 7.82 24.17 -10.03
N ALA A 26 8.85 23.48 -9.59
CA ALA A 26 10.22 23.73 -10.02
C ALA A 26 10.45 23.19 -11.47
N PRO A 27 11.58 23.53 -12.13
CA PRO A 27 11.92 22.91 -13.40
C PRO A 27 11.92 21.37 -13.31
N GLY A 28 11.19 20.71 -14.24
CA GLY A 28 10.99 19.26 -14.25
C GLY A 28 9.87 18.75 -13.35
N GLU A 29 9.12 19.64 -12.68
CA GLU A 29 7.97 19.26 -11.85
C GLU A 29 6.61 19.57 -12.52
N VAL A 30 5.59 18.88 -12.07
CA VAL A 30 4.19 19.10 -12.46
C VAL A 30 3.43 19.54 -11.22
N LEU A 31 2.65 20.60 -11.32
CA LEU A 31 1.66 21.02 -10.33
C LEU A 31 0.35 20.27 -10.63
N VAL A 32 -0.10 19.47 -9.67
CA VAL A 32 -1.34 18.69 -9.78
C VAL A 32 -2.38 19.25 -8.82
N ARG A 33 -3.56 19.56 -9.34
CA ARG A 33 -4.77 19.82 -8.55
C ARG A 33 -5.40 18.49 -8.20
N LEU A 34 -5.26 18.10 -6.94
CA LEU A 34 -5.78 16.85 -6.43
C LEU A 34 -7.31 16.81 -6.46
N ARG A 35 -7.85 15.63 -6.67
CA ARG A 35 -9.27 15.29 -6.61
C ARG A 35 -9.54 14.17 -5.63
N ALA A 36 -8.53 13.32 -5.39
CA ALA A 36 -8.57 12.27 -4.41
C ALA A 36 -7.18 12.02 -3.82
N SER A 37 -7.15 11.69 -2.54
CA SER A 37 -6.01 11.15 -1.80
C SER A 37 -6.43 9.87 -1.09
N ALA A 38 -5.51 8.92 -0.83
CA ALA A 38 -5.87 7.71 -0.13
C ALA A 38 -4.91 7.39 1.01
N LEU A 39 -5.47 7.05 2.18
CA LEU A 39 -4.71 6.84 3.40
C LEU A 39 -3.89 5.54 3.39
N ASN A 40 -2.75 5.60 4.04
CA ASN A 40 -1.86 4.47 4.32
C ASN A 40 -1.54 4.39 5.82
N HIS A 41 -1.14 3.21 6.32
CA HIS A 41 -0.63 3.10 7.68
C HIS A 41 0.62 3.96 7.92
N LEU A 42 1.36 4.30 6.86
CA LEU A 42 2.46 5.24 6.90
C LEU A 42 2.01 6.61 7.45
N ASP A 43 0.87 7.10 7.02
CA ASP A 43 0.32 8.39 7.49
C ASP A 43 0.04 8.36 9.01
N VAL A 44 -0.48 7.23 9.49
CA VAL A 44 -0.72 7.02 10.94
C VAL A 44 0.60 6.99 11.70
N TRP A 45 1.61 6.31 11.18
CA TRP A 45 2.91 6.20 11.83
C TRP A 45 3.64 7.54 11.87
N ILE A 46 3.70 8.26 10.76
CA ILE A 46 4.32 9.59 10.70
C ILE A 46 3.60 10.55 11.64
N ARG A 47 2.25 10.53 11.67
CA ARG A 47 1.47 11.33 12.60
C ARG A 47 1.83 11.04 14.06
N LYS A 48 2.15 9.77 14.38
CA LYS A 48 2.60 9.32 15.71
C LYS A 48 4.09 9.51 15.96
N GLY A 49 4.83 10.10 15.01
CA GLY A 49 6.26 10.42 15.13
C GLY A 49 7.22 9.29 14.71
N LEU A 50 6.74 8.30 13.94
CA LEU A 50 7.54 7.17 13.45
C LEU A 50 7.35 6.94 11.93
N PRO A 51 8.29 7.37 11.08
CA PRO A 51 9.50 8.15 11.41
C PRO A 51 9.15 9.59 11.82
N SER A 52 10.03 10.21 12.59
CA SER A 52 9.91 11.64 12.87
C SER A 52 10.23 12.46 11.62
N VAL A 53 9.36 13.42 11.30
CA VAL A 53 9.49 14.31 10.15
C VAL A 53 9.50 15.77 10.58
N PRO A 54 10.13 16.68 9.83
CA PRO A 54 10.00 18.13 10.07
C PRO A 54 8.53 18.56 10.01
N LYS A 55 8.14 19.47 10.90
CA LYS A 55 6.78 20.02 10.99
C LYS A 55 6.80 21.54 10.81
N PRO A 56 5.73 22.16 10.27
CA PRO A 56 4.49 21.51 9.86
C PRO A 56 4.67 20.58 8.65
N ARG A 57 3.83 19.53 8.53
CA ARG A 57 3.87 18.56 7.44
C ARG A 57 2.47 18.26 6.93
N ILE A 58 2.30 18.23 5.61
CA ILE A 58 1.13 17.65 4.94
C ILE A 58 1.41 16.17 4.74
N LEU A 59 0.52 15.30 5.24
CA LEU A 59 0.61 13.84 5.05
C LEU A 59 -0.04 13.41 3.74
N GLY A 60 -0.06 12.10 3.49
CA GLY A 60 -0.66 11.49 2.30
C GLY A 60 0.40 11.19 1.23
N ALA A 61 0.45 9.93 0.80
CA ALA A 61 1.38 9.47 -0.22
C ALA A 61 0.69 9.26 -1.57
N ASP A 62 -0.54 8.76 -1.54
CA ASP A 62 -1.33 8.43 -2.72
C ASP A 62 -2.21 9.60 -3.16
N GLY A 63 -2.20 9.95 -4.43
CA GLY A 63 -3.03 11.02 -4.96
C GLY A 63 -3.36 10.84 -6.44
N ALA A 64 -4.53 11.35 -6.81
CA ALA A 64 -4.97 11.45 -8.19
C ALA A 64 -5.66 12.80 -8.42
N GLY A 65 -5.50 13.37 -9.60
CA GLY A 65 -6.01 14.69 -9.89
C GLY A 65 -5.86 15.10 -11.34
N VAL A 66 -5.73 16.40 -11.53
CA VAL A 66 -5.62 17.03 -12.86
C VAL A 66 -4.37 17.90 -12.88
N VAL A 67 -3.63 17.84 -13.96
CA VAL A 67 -2.49 18.75 -14.18
C VAL A 67 -2.99 20.18 -14.20
N GLU A 68 -2.45 21.02 -13.33
CA GLU A 68 -2.79 22.45 -13.21
C GLU A 68 -1.78 23.32 -13.94
N ALA A 69 -0.49 23.05 -13.77
CA ALA A 69 0.60 23.77 -14.39
C ALA A 69 1.86 22.91 -14.51
N LEU A 70 2.77 23.32 -15.37
CA LEU A 70 4.01 22.62 -15.65
C LEU A 70 5.20 23.51 -15.28
N GLY A 71 6.21 22.93 -14.65
CA GLY A 71 7.53 23.55 -14.49
C GLY A 71 8.31 23.53 -15.79
N ASP A 72 9.36 24.36 -15.85
CA ASP A 72 10.21 24.47 -17.04
C ASP A 72 10.77 23.09 -17.45
N GLY A 73 10.71 22.80 -18.76
CA GLY A 73 11.28 21.58 -19.35
C GLY A 73 10.33 20.37 -19.35
N VAL A 74 9.16 20.44 -18.74
CA VAL A 74 8.13 19.38 -18.83
C VAL A 74 7.34 19.55 -20.11
N THR A 75 7.27 18.49 -20.94
CA THR A 75 6.61 18.48 -22.25
C THR A 75 5.67 17.29 -22.44
N GLU A 76 5.65 16.36 -21.49
CA GLU A 76 4.90 15.11 -21.58
C GLU A 76 3.44 15.23 -21.18
N PHE A 77 3.05 16.36 -20.56
CA PHE A 77 1.72 16.62 -20.04
C PHE A 77 1.17 17.95 -20.53
N GLU A 78 -0.15 18.09 -20.46
CA GLU A 78 -0.86 19.35 -20.70
C GLU A 78 -1.77 19.68 -19.50
N PRO A 79 -2.03 20.97 -19.19
CA PRO A 79 -3.05 21.35 -18.22
C PRO A 79 -4.41 20.73 -18.57
N GLY A 80 -5.03 20.07 -17.60
CA GLY A 80 -6.28 19.34 -17.81
C GLY A 80 -6.10 17.81 -17.87
N ASP A 81 -4.89 17.29 -18.05
CA ASP A 81 -4.63 15.84 -18.04
C ASP A 81 -5.01 15.20 -16.71
N ARG A 82 -5.70 14.07 -16.76
CA ARG A 82 -6.07 13.28 -15.59
C ARG A 82 -4.90 12.38 -15.20
N VAL A 83 -4.38 12.55 -14.00
CA VAL A 83 -3.14 11.91 -13.57
C VAL A 83 -3.25 11.26 -12.19
N VAL A 84 -2.44 10.22 -11.99
CA VAL A 84 -2.19 9.54 -10.72
C VAL A 84 -0.70 9.65 -10.38
N LEU A 85 -0.39 9.74 -9.09
CA LEU A 85 0.96 9.93 -8.61
C LEU A 85 1.62 8.61 -8.20
N ASN A 86 2.84 8.37 -8.68
CA ASN A 86 3.74 7.39 -8.07
C ASN A 86 4.29 7.99 -6.76
N PRO A 87 4.01 7.41 -5.59
CA PRO A 87 4.46 7.97 -4.31
C PRO A 87 5.97 7.81 -4.05
N GLY A 88 6.65 6.92 -4.78
CA GLY A 88 8.07 6.64 -4.64
C GLY A 88 8.93 7.52 -5.53
N VAL A 89 9.64 8.51 -4.95
CA VAL A 89 10.55 9.41 -5.67
C VAL A 89 11.98 8.87 -5.56
N GLU A 90 12.56 8.43 -6.65
CA GLU A 90 13.94 7.94 -6.67
C GLU A 90 14.94 9.11 -6.57
N VAL A 91 15.79 9.12 -5.52
CA VAL A 91 16.76 10.19 -5.27
C VAL A 91 18.21 9.77 -5.47
N GLY A 92 18.41 8.64 -6.15
CA GLY A 92 19.73 8.08 -6.43
C GLY A 92 20.31 7.23 -5.30
N GLY A 93 21.34 6.43 -5.63
CA GLY A 93 21.96 5.52 -4.68
C GLY A 93 21.03 4.42 -4.13
N GLY A 94 19.98 4.07 -4.87
CA GLY A 94 18.98 3.08 -4.45
C GLY A 94 18.05 3.53 -3.33
N ARG A 95 18.01 4.84 -3.04
CA ARG A 95 17.12 5.43 -2.03
C ARG A 95 15.86 5.94 -2.68
N ILE A 96 14.74 5.72 -1.99
CA ILE A 96 13.41 6.16 -2.39
C ILE A 96 12.89 7.11 -1.31
N HIS A 97 12.54 8.33 -1.70
CA HIS A 97 11.77 9.25 -0.88
C HIS A 97 10.29 8.97 -1.10
N VAL A 98 9.48 9.07 -0.05
CA VAL A 98 8.04 8.86 -0.15
C VAL A 98 7.34 10.20 0.03
N ILE A 99 6.40 10.50 -0.86
CA ILE A 99 5.51 11.66 -0.77
C ILE A 99 4.77 11.62 0.57
N GLY A 100 4.68 12.76 1.26
CA GLY A 100 4.09 12.85 2.60
C GLY A 100 5.04 12.53 3.76
N GLU A 101 6.13 11.79 3.52
CA GLU A 101 7.17 11.51 4.50
C GLU A 101 8.38 12.45 4.32
N HIS A 102 8.97 12.44 3.12
CA HIS A 102 10.19 13.21 2.83
C HIS A 102 9.93 14.62 2.29
N GLY A 103 8.69 14.92 1.94
CA GLY A 103 8.17 16.20 1.49
C GLY A 103 6.69 16.30 1.87
N ASP A 104 6.02 17.40 1.50
CA ASP A 104 4.58 17.56 1.67
C ASP A 104 3.83 16.57 0.79
N GLY A 105 2.68 16.13 1.29
CA GLY A 105 1.89 15.04 0.74
C GLY A 105 0.59 15.47 0.07
N THR A 106 -0.26 14.49 -0.14
CA THR A 106 -1.46 14.57 -0.98
C THR A 106 -2.74 14.97 -0.23
N ASN A 107 -2.68 15.17 1.10
CA ASN A 107 -3.85 15.65 1.85
C ASN A 107 -4.00 17.18 1.73
N ALA A 108 -4.05 17.67 0.49
CA ALA A 108 -4.12 19.08 0.12
C ALA A 108 -4.77 19.26 -1.26
N GLU A 109 -5.16 20.49 -1.60
CA GLU A 109 -5.75 20.81 -2.92
C GLU A 109 -4.71 20.74 -4.05
N LEU A 110 -3.44 21.04 -3.77
CA LEU A 110 -2.36 21.09 -4.77
C LEU A 110 -1.11 20.39 -4.26
N ILE A 111 -0.38 19.79 -5.19
CA ILE A 111 0.95 19.23 -4.94
C ILE A 111 1.86 19.45 -6.16
N ALA A 112 3.13 19.80 -5.94
CA ALA A 112 4.15 19.82 -6.99
C ALA A 112 5.05 18.58 -6.82
N VAL A 113 5.21 17.80 -7.89
CA VAL A 113 5.99 16.54 -7.89
C VAL A 113 6.82 16.43 -9.18
N PRO A 114 7.94 15.68 -9.17
CA PRO A 114 8.71 15.41 -10.39
C PRO A 114 7.80 14.81 -11.48
N ALA A 115 7.96 15.24 -12.72
CA ALA A 115 7.18 14.72 -13.86
C ALA A 115 7.30 13.20 -14.02
N THR A 116 8.45 12.61 -13.63
CA THR A 116 8.67 11.16 -13.62
C THR A 116 7.78 10.39 -12.66
N ASN A 117 7.16 11.08 -11.69
CA ASN A 117 6.22 10.50 -10.73
C ASN A 117 4.75 10.70 -11.11
N VAL A 118 4.49 11.33 -12.27
CA VAL A 118 3.15 11.59 -12.77
C VAL A 118 2.81 10.63 -13.90
N HIS A 119 1.65 9.98 -13.82
CA HIS A 119 1.21 9.00 -14.82
C HIS A 119 -0.25 9.28 -15.20
N PRO A 120 -0.67 9.03 -16.45
CA PRO A 120 -2.08 9.10 -16.82
C PRO A 120 -2.93 8.19 -15.94
N ILE A 121 -4.16 8.56 -15.61
CA ILE A 121 -5.09 7.63 -14.97
C ILE A 121 -5.48 6.52 -15.96
N PRO A 122 -5.36 5.23 -15.57
CA PRO A 122 -5.84 4.13 -16.41
C PRO A 122 -7.30 4.35 -16.86
N ALA A 123 -7.59 4.02 -18.10
CA ALA A 123 -8.93 4.23 -18.68
C ALA A 123 -10.01 3.51 -17.85
N GLY A 124 -11.10 4.20 -17.57
CA GLY A 124 -12.25 3.68 -16.82
C GLY A 124 -12.17 3.87 -15.30
N LEU A 125 -11.01 4.24 -14.72
CA LEU A 125 -10.93 4.51 -13.29
C LEU A 125 -11.42 5.93 -12.94
N SER A 126 -12.12 6.05 -11.82
CA SER A 126 -12.39 7.32 -11.15
C SER A 126 -11.11 7.89 -10.51
N PHE A 127 -11.15 9.11 -9.96
CA PHE A 127 -10.02 9.65 -9.19
C PHE A 127 -9.80 8.89 -7.89
N GLU A 128 -10.89 8.45 -7.26
CA GLU A 128 -10.87 7.69 -6.01
C GLU A 128 -10.23 6.31 -6.21
N GLU A 129 -10.61 5.60 -7.26
CA GLU A 129 -10.01 4.31 -7.63
C GLU A 129 -8.54 4.49 -8.03
N ALA A 130 -8.21 5.55 -8.76
CA ALA A 130 -6.85 5.85 -9.15
C ALA A 130 -5.95 6.19 -7.93
N ALA A 131 -6.46 6.94 -6.95
CA ALA A 131 -5.72 7.20 -5.72
C ALA A 131 -5.59 5.94 -4.83
N ALA A 132 -6.44 4.93 -5.00
CA ALA A 132 -6.47 3.76 -4.12
C ALA A 132 -5.38 2.72 -4.41
N PHE A 133 -4.64 2.80 -5.53
CA PHE A 133 -3.68 1.73 -5.84
C PHE A 133 -2.20 2.07 -5.62
N PRO A 134 -1.66 3.29 -5.80
CA PRO A 134 -0.23 3.51 -6.02
C PRO A 134 0.68 2.85 -4.98
N LEU A 135 0.69 3.31 -3.75
CA LEU A 135 1.63 2.82 -2.72
C LEU A 135 1.48 1.33 -2.44
N VAL A 136 0.24 0.86 -2.27
CA VAL A 136 -0.01 -0.52 -1.85
C VAL A 136 0.23 -1.52 -2.97
N PHE A 137 -0.05 -1.15 -4.24
CA PHE A 137 0.22 -2.01 -5.39
C PHE A 137 1.71 -2.05 -5.72
N GLU A 138 2.39 -0.91 -5.70
CA GLU A 138 3.84 -0.84 -5.86
C GLU A 138 4.56 -1.69 -4.81
N THR A 139 4.18 -1.54 -3.54
CA THR A 139 4.73 -2.33 -2.43
C THR A 139 4.48 -3.82 -2.63
N ALA A 140 3.23 -4.21 -2.92
CA ALA A 140 2.87 -5.62 -3.11
C ALA A 140 3.53 -6.22 -4.36
N TYR A 141 3.60 -5.47 -5.46
CA TYR A 141 4.29 -5.90 -6.67
C TYR A 141 5.78 -6.18 -6.40
N ARG A 142 6.46 -5.22 -5.74
CA ARG A 142 7.85 -5.43 -5.34
C ARG A 142 8.01 -6.67 -4.46
N MET A 143 7.16 -6.85 -3.47
CA MET A 143 7.22 -8.00 -2.56
C MET A 143 7.05 -9.32 -3.32
N LEU A 144 6.08 -9.40 -4.21
CA LEU A 144 5.74 -10.63 -4.92
C LEU A 144 6.69 -10.90 -6.10
N VAL A 145 6.94 -9.90 -6.95
CA VAL A 145 7.68 -10.08 -8.21
C VAL A 145 9.17 -9.87 -7.99
N THR A 146 9.57 -8.69 -7.56
CA THR A 146 11.00 -8.32 -7.50
C THR A 146 11.71 -9.04 -6.36
N ARG A 147 11.08 -9.18 -5.18
CA ARG A 147 11.72 -9.80 -4.01
C ARG A 147 11.52 -11.30 -3.94
N ALA A 148 10.28 -11.77 -4.09
CA ALA A 148 9.96 -13.18 -3.96
C ALA A 148 10.06 -13.97 -5.28
N ALA A 149 10.12 -13.31 -6.43
CA ALA A 149 10.08 -13.96 -7.75
C ALA A 149 8.93 -14.98 -7.83
N LEU A 150 7.70 -14.51 -7.50
CA LEU A 150 6.48 -15.32 -7.51
C LEU A 150 6.27 -15.99 -8.87
N ARG A 151 5.86 -17.25 -8.86
CA ARG A 151 5.60 -18.04 -10.06
C ARG A 151 4.12 -18.42 -10.14
N GLU A 152 3.64 -18.63 -11.34
CA GLU A 152 2.32 -19.19 -11.59
C GLU A 152 2.12 -20.51 -10.83
N GLY A 153 0.94 -20.69 -10.24
CA GLY A 153 0.57 -21.88 -9.48
C GLY A 153 1.10 -21.96 -8.05
N GLU A 154 2.03 -21.09 -7.63
CA GLU A 154 2.50 -21.02 -6.25
C GLU A 154 1.40 -20.55 -5.27
N TRP A 155 1.54 -20.93 -3.99
CA TRP A 155 0.67 -20.49 -2.93
C TRP A 155 1.21 -19.24 -2.25
N VAL A 156 0.37 -18.22 -2.16
CA VAL A 156 0.65 -16.96 -1.45
C VAL A 156 -0.21 -16.88 -0.18
N LEU A 157 0.37 -16.47 0.94
CA LEU A 157 -0.37 -16.09 2.15
C LEU A 157 -0.34 -14.57 2.31
N ALA A 158 -1.53 -13.96 2.38
CA ALA A 158 -1.71 -12.56 2.71
C ALA A 158 -2.37 -12.41 4.09
N TRP A 159 -1.63 -11.90 5.06
CA TRP A 159 -2.13 -11.65 6.40
C TRP A 159 -3.04 -10.43 6.45
N GLY A 160 -4.15 -10.53 7.19
CA GLY A 160 -5.01 -9.38 7.49
C GLY A 160 -5.65 -8.74 6.25
N ILE A 161 -6.54 -9.47 5.55
CA ILE A 161 -7.11 -9.04 4.24
C ILE A 161 -7.86 -7.69 4.25
N GLY A 162 -8.04 -7.07 5.40
CA GLY A 162 -8.58 -5.70 5.48
C GLY A 162 -7.57 -4.61 5.04
N GLY A 163 -6.27 -4.87 5.10
CA GLY A 163 -5.23 -3.90 4.78
C GLY A 163 -5.02 -3.69 3.27
N GLY A 164 -4.57 -2.50 2.89
CA GLY A 164 -4.31 -2.16 1.48
C GLY A 164 -3.25 -3.06 0.82
N VAL A 165 -2.13 -3.36 1.51
CA VAL A 165 -1.09 -4.25 0.98
C VAL A 165 -1.63 -5.68 0.78
N SER A 166 -2.46 -6.19 1.69
CA SER A 166 -3.01 -7.54 1.56
C SER A 166 -4.07 -7.65 0.47
N THR A 167 -4.90 -6.63 0.26
CA THR A 167 -5.83 -6.59 -0.88
C THR A 167 -5.10 -6.45 -2.21
N ALA A 168 -4.05 -5.62 -2.29
CA ALA A 168 -3.19 -5.52 -3.46
C ALA A 168 -2.44 -6.85 -3.73
N THR A 169 -1.94 -7.51 -2.67
CA THR A 169 -1.34 -8.85 -2.77
C THR A 169 -2.29 -9.86 -3.39
N LEU A 170 -3.55 -9.91 -2.93
CA LEU A 170 -4.56 -10.79 -3.51
C LEU A 170 -4.76 -10.49 -5.00
N ALA A 171 -5.00 -9.23 -5.36
CA ALA A 171 -5.24 -8.82 -6.74
C ALA A 171 -4.07 -9.15 -7.67
N ILE A 172 -2.84 -8.80 -7.27
CA ILE A 172 -1.62 -9.02 -8.07
C ILE A 172 -1.30 -10.52 -8.17
N ALA A 173 -1.35 -11.27 -7.07
CA ALA A 173 -1.06 -12.70 -7.08
C ALA A 173 -2.04 -13.46 -7.97
N LYS A 174 -3.34 -13.14 -7.93
CA LYS A 174 -4.34 -13.71 -8.85
C LYS A 174 -4.07 -13.35 -10.31
N ALA A 175 -3.72 -12.09 -10.58
CA ALA A 175 -3.34 -11.65 -11.93
C ALA A 175 -2.12 -12.38 -12.49
N LEU A 176 -1.22 -12.85 -11.62
CA LEU A 176 -0.03 -13.62 -11.97
C LEU A 176 -0.26 -15.14 -11.96
N GLY A 177 -1.50 -15.61 -11.78
CA GLY A 177 -1.85 -17.04 -11.82
C GLY A 177 -1.51 -17.82 -10.53
N ALA A 178 -1.21 -17.13 -9.43
CA ALA A 178 -0.96 -17.75 -8.14
C ALA A 178 -2.26 -18.13 -7.41
N ARG A 179 -2.16 -18.98 -6.40
CA ARG A 179 -3.22 -19.34 -5.47
C ARG A 179 -3.03 -18.58 -4.16
N VAL A 180 -4.11 -18.05 -3.59
CA VAL A 180 -4.01 -17.14 -2.45
C VAL A 180 -4.82 -17.63 -1.25
N VAL A 181 -4.16 -17.75 -0.12
CA VAL A 181 -4.77 -17.89 1.21
C VAL A 181 -4.78 -16.50 1.86
N VAL A 182 -5.92 -16.11 2.39
CA VAL A 182 -6.07 -14.85 3.13
C VAL A 182 -6.53 -15.11 4.56
N THR A 183 -6.22 -14.18 5.47
CA THR A 183 -6.68 -14.27 6.86
C THR A 183 -7.40 -13.01 7.30
N SER A 184 -8.34 -13.13 8.21
CA SER A 184 -8.98 -12.02 8.93
C SER A 184 -9.56 -12.51 10.24
N SER A 185 -9.89 -11.60 11.16
CA SER A 185 -10.77 -11.87 12.30
C SER A 185 -12.25 -11.66 11.98
N SER A 186 -12.58 -11.12 10.80
CA SER A 186 -13.93 -10.79 10.35
C SER A 186 -14.39 -11.73 9.23
N ASP A 187 -15.47 -12.48 9.46
CA ASP A 187 -16.05 -13.36 8.45
C ASP A 187 -16.58 -12.61 7.23
N ALA A 188 -17.11 -11.39 7.44
CA ALA A 188 -17.56 -10.54 6.33
C ALA A 188 -16.41 -10.14 5.40
N LYS A 189 -15.23 -9.84 5.94
CA LYS A 189 -14.03 -9.55 5.13
C LYS A 189 -13.54 -10.79 4.40
N LEU A 190 -13.62 -11.96 5.01
CA LEU A 190 -13.25 -13.24 4.39
C LEU A 190 -14.19 -13.60 3.25
N GLU A 191 -15.50 -13.38 3.41
CA GLU A 191 -16.46 -13.60 2.33
C GLU A 191 -16.18 -12.66 1.15
N ARG A 192 -15.97 -11.38 1.43
CA ARG A 192 -15.59 -10.43 0.38
C ARG A 192 -14.28 -10.79 -0.31
N ALA A 193 -13.30 -11.31 0.43
CA ALA A 193 -12.04 -11.78 -0.16
C ALA A 193 -12.23 -13.00 -1.10
N ARG A 194 -13.16 -13.90 -0.80
CA ARG A 194 -13.53 -15.01 -1.71
C ARG A 194 -14.13 -14.47 -3.01
N GLU A 195 -15.01 -13.49 -2.93
CA GLU A 195 -15.57 -12.82 -4.11
C GLU A 195 -14.47 -12.12 -4.96
N LEU A 196 -13.42 -11.62 -4.30
CA LEU A 196 -12.24 -11.05 -4.94
C LEU A 196 -11.26 -12.09 -5.48
N GLY A 197 -11.55 -13.39 -5.32
CA GLY A 197 -10.80 -14.49 -5.91
C GLY A 197 -9.80 -15.19 -4.97
N ALA A 198 -9.89 -15.00 -3.65
CA ALA A 198 -9.10 -15.81 -2.71
C ALA A 198 -9.48 -17.29 -2.81
N ASP A 199 -8.46 -18.16 -2.91
CA ASP A 199 -8.67 -19.62 -3.03
C ASP A 199 -8.99 -20.27 -1.68
N ALA A 200 -8.47 -19.67 -0.58
CA ALA A 200 -8.84 -20.03 0.79
C ALA A 200 -8.87 -18.80 1.69
N ALA A 201 -9.75 -18.81 2.68
CA ALA A 201 -9.95 -17.68 3.59
C ALA A 201 -10.14 -18.22 5.02
N VAL A 202 -9.32 -17.76 5.95
CA VAL A 202 -9.21 -18.29 7.30
C VAL A 202 -9.51 -17.21 8.35
N ASN A 203 -10.47 -17.49 9.22
CA ASN A 203 -10.68 -16.65 10.39
C ASN A 203 -9.67 -17.03 11.47
N HIS A 204 -8.63 -16.19 11.64
CA HIS A 204 -7.54 -16.44 12.61
C HIS A 204 -7.93 -16.20 14.07
N ALA A 205 -9.13 -15.65 14.32
CA ALA A 205 -9.65 -15.49 15.70
C ALA A 205 -10.37 -16.75 16.19
N THR A 206 -10.89 -17.57 15.28
CA THR A 206 -11.72 -18.75 15.62
C THR A 206 -11.18 -20.07 15.07
N GLY A 207 -10.20 -20.04 14.18
CA GLY A 207 -9.62 -21.19 13.52
C GLY A 207 -8.10 -21.18 13.51
N GLU A 208 -7.52 -22.36 13.31
CA GLU A 208 -6.07 -22.56 13.26
C GLU A 208 -5.56 -22.35 11.82
N VAL A 209 -4.81 -21.28 11.60
CA VAL A 209 -4.26 -20.92 10.28
C VAL A 209 -3.41 -22.05 9.70
N LYS A 210 -2.62 -22.73 10.52
CA LYS A 210 -1.78 -23.85 10.08
C LYS A 210 -2.60 -24.98 9.48
N GLU A 211 -3.68 -25.36 10.13
CA GLU A 211 -4.54 -26.46 9.70
C GLU A 211 -5.27 -26.12 8.40
N ALA A 212 -5.79 -24.90 8.33
CA ALA A 212 -6.43 -24.39 7.11
C ALA A 212 -5.46 -24.31 5.92
N VAL A 213 -4.21 -23.88 6.15
CA VAL A 213 -3.17 -23.90 5.11
C VAL A 213 -2.85 -25.32 4.68
N GLN A 214 -2.72 -26.27 5.61
CA GLN A 214 -2.48 -27.68 5.27
C GLN A 214 -3.60 -28.28 4.42
N GLU A 215 -4.85 -27.98 4.75
CA GLU A 215 -6.01 -28.41 3.98
C GLU A 215 -6.02 -27.79 2.58
N ALA A 216 -5.91 -26.45 2.49
CA ALA A 216 -5.97 -25.75 1.23
C ALA A 216 -4.85 -26.14 0.26
N THR A 217 -3.64 -26.38 0.78
CA THR A 217 -2.46 -26.71 -0.03
C THR A 217 -2.21 -28.20 -0.21
N GLY A 218 -3.06 -29.06 0.37
CA GLY A 218 -2.82 -30.52 0.37
C GLY A 218 -1.54 -30.91 1.11
N GLY A 219 -1.13 -30.15 2.11
CA GLY A 219 0.09 -30.38 2.91
C GLY A 219 1.38 -29.78 2.33
N HIS A 220 1.34 -29.14 1.16
CA HIS A 220 2.52 -28.48 0.54
C HIS A 220 3.04 -27.31 1.39
N GLY A 221 2.15 -26.49 1.91
CA GLY A 221 2.47 -25.24 2.60
C GLY A 221 2.44 -24.02 1.67
N ILE A 222 3.00 -22.89 2.15
CA ILE A 222 2.97 -21.60 1.44
C ILE A 222 4.33 -21.30 0.80
N ASP A 223 4.34 -21.03 -0.49
CA ASP A 223 5.56 -20.69 -1.23
C ASP A 223 6.02 -19.26 -0.98
N VAL A 224 5.07 -18.30 -0.91
CA VAL A 224 5.36 -16.87 -0.66
C VAL A 224 4.45 -16.33 0.44
N ILE A 225 5.03 -15.76 1.48
CA ILE A 225 4.28 -15.09 2.55
C ILE A 225 4.55 -13.60 2.49
N VAL A 226 3.48 -12.81 2.40
CA VAL A 226 3.52 -11.36 2.49
C VAL A 226 3.28 -10.97 3.94
N GLU A 227 4.34 -10.49 4.61
CA GLU A 227 4.36 -10.20 6.03
C GLU A 227 4.44 -8.69 6.28
N SER A 228 3.41 -8.15 6.88
CA SER A 228 3.32 -6.75 7.30
C SER A 228 2.89 -6.59 8.76
N VAL A 229 2.63 -7.70 9.44
CA VAL A 229 2.05 -7.73 10.80
C VAL A 229 3.14 -7.87 11.87
N GLY A 230 4.07 -8.81 11.71
CA GLY A 230 5.22 -8.96 12.61
C GLY A 230 4.97 -9.93 13.76
N GLU A 231 5.13 -9.48 15.02
CA GLU A 231 5.17 -10.38 16.20
C GLU A 231 3.99 -11.35 16.28
N ALA A 232 2.77 -10.91 16.00
CA ALA A 232 1.57 -11.74 16.12
C ALA A 232 1.48 -12.87 15.09
N THR A 233 2.11 -12.73 13.92
CA THR A 233 1.98 -13.67 12.79
C THR A 233 3.26 -14.44 12.46
N TRP A 234 4.41 -13.93 12.87
CA TRP A 234 5.73 -14.43 12.47
C TRP A 234 5.94 -15.93 12.73
N ALA A 235 5.59 -16.38 13.94
CA ALA A 235 5.77 -17.78 14.32
C ALA A 235 4.95 -18.72 13.41
N THR A 236 3.73 -18.33 13.07
CA THR A 236 2.86 -19.06 12.15
C THR A 236 3.37 -18.98 10.72
N SER A 237 3.84 -17.81 10.28
CA SER A 237 4.48 -17.64 8.97
C SER A 237 5.64 -18.62 8.77
N LEU A 238 6.58 -18.72 9.72
CA LEU A 238 7.66 -19.71 9.68
C LEU A 238 7.16 -21.16 9.71
N GLN A 239 6.03 -21.41 10.36
CA GLN A 239 5.45 -22.75 10.49
C GLN A 239 4.77 -23.21 9.21
N VAL A 240 4.00 -22.33 8.53
CA VAL A 240 3.21 -22.68 7.35
C VAL A 240 3.97 -22.56 6.04
N ALA A 241 5.15 -21.90 6.02
CA ALA A 241 6.00 -21.83 4.84
C ALA A 241 6.38 -23.21 4.33
N ALA A 242 6.32 -23.42 3.03
CA ALA A 242 6.83 -24.61 2.35
C ALA A 242 8.36 -24.69 2.44
N PRO A 243 9.00 -25.85 2.25
CA PRO A 243 10.44 -25.94 2.04
C PRO A 243 10.88 -25.08 0.85
N GLY A 244 11.92 -24.25 1.03
CA GLY A 244 12.37 -23.26 0.04
C GLY A 244 11.47 -22.02 -0.06
N GLY A 245 10.48 -21.89 0.83
CA GLY A 245 9.55 -20.76 0.86
C GLY A 245 10.22 -19.42 1.11
N ARG A 246 9.57 -18.35 0.70
CA ARG A 246 10.04 -16.96 0.81
C ARG A 246 9.06 -16.15 1.65
N ILE A 247 9.59 -15.42 2.64
CA ILE A 247 8.82 -14.49 3.45
C ILE A 247 9.29 -13.08 3.14
N THR A 248 8.44 -12.27 2.53
CA THR A 248 8.72 -10.87 2.23
C THR A 248 8.13 -9.98 3.31
N VAL A 249 8.96 -9.09 3.88
CA VAL A 249 8.57 -8.26 5.03
C VAL A 249 8.60 -6.79 4.64
N CYS A 250 7.46 -6.09 4.77
CA CYS A 250 7.36 -4.65 4.51
C CYS A 250 6.87 -3.82 5.70
N GLY A 251 6.54 -4.47 6.80
CA GLY A 251 6.02 -3.79 7.99
C GLY A 251 5.97 -4.70 9.21
N ALA A 252 5.61 -4.12 10.35
CA ALA A 252 5.52 -4.82 11.63
C ALA A 252 4.46 -4.14 12.54
N THR A 253 3.20 -4.15 12.11
CA THR A 253 2.11 -3.42 12.78
C THR A 253 1.81 -3.93 14.19
N SER A 254 2.11 -5.19 14.49
CA SER A 254 1.94 -5.78 15.83
C SER A 254 3.22 -5.81 16.69
N GLY A 255 4.34 -5.35 16.13
CA GLY A 255 5.64 -5.31 16.83
C GLY A 255 6.79 -5.81 15.94
N PRO A 256 7.98 -5.17 16.06
CA PRO A 256 9.10 -5.39 15.13
C PRO A 256 10.09 -6.48 15.58
N ASN A 257 9.94 -7.10 16.76
CA ASN A 257 10.92 -7.98 17.35
C ASN A 257 10.44 -9.43 17.60
N PRO A 258 9.90 -10.13 16.58
CA PRO A 258 9.47 -11.51 16.76
C PRO A 258 10.65 -12.44 16.98
N PRO A 259 10.51 -13.55 17.75
CA PRO A 259 11.52 -14.59 17.86
C PRO A 259 11.82 -15.21 16.49
N ALA A 260 13.09 -15.25 16.08
CA ALA A 260 13.47 -15.71 14.75
C ALA A 260 13.25 -17.22 14.50
N ALA A 261 13.20 -18.07 15.54
CA ALA A 261 13.05 -19.52 15.43
C ALA A 261 13.97 -20.14 14.35
N LEU A 262 15.28 -19.86 14.44
CA LEU A 262 16.29 -20.16 13.41
C LEU A 262 16.22 -21.60 12.87
N HIS A 263 15.91 -22.58 13.73
CA HIS A 263 15.79 -24.00 13.32
C HIS A 263 14.74 -24.19 12.20
N ARG A 264 13.65 -23.42 12.17
CA ARG A 264 12.66 -23.47 11.09
C ARG A 264 13.20 -22.89 9.80
N ILE A 265 14.01 -21.82 9.90
CA ILE A 265 14.58 -21.13 8.74
C ILE A 265 15.57 -22.06 8.03
N TRP A 266 16.58 -22.64 8.74
CA TRP A 266 17.56 -23.48 8.04
C TRP A 266 16.98 -24.84 7.64
N TRP A 267 16.11 -25.44 8.46
CA TRP A 267 15.56 -26.77 8.15
C TRP A 267 14.70 -26.74 6.89
N LYS A 268 13.91 -25.68 6.73
CA LYS A 268 13.07 -25.49 5.55
C LYS A 268 13.77 -24.72 4.44
N GLN A 269 15.00 -24.25 4.62
CA GLN A 269 15.75 -23.45 3.66
C GLN A 269 14.99 -22.17 3.25
N LEU A 270 14.41 -21.48 4.22
CA LEU A 270 13.59 -20.29 3.97
C LEU A 270 14.44 -19.08 3.58
N SER A 271 13.91 -18.25 2.70
CA SER A 271 14.43 -16.92 2.40
C SER A 271 13.59 -15.85 3.11
N ILE A 272 14.23 -15.03 3.94
CA ILE A 272 13.60 -13.86 4.57
C ILE A 272 14.06 -12.62 3.84
N LEU A 273 13.12 -11.89 3.21
CA LEU A 273 13.40 -10.84 2.25
C LEU A 273 12.79 -9.52 2.73
N GLY A 274 13.61 -8.55 3.10
CA GLY A 274 13.12 -7.18 3.37
C GLY A 274 12.64 -6.51 2.09
N SER A 275 11.58 -5.73 2.19
CA SER A 275 11.01 -4.94 1.09
C SER A 275 10.54 -3.59 1.63
N THR A 276 10.89 -2.52 0.95
CA THR A 276 10.43 -1.17 1.30
C THR A 276 10.00 -0.47 0.02
N MET A 277 8.78 0.08 0.00
CA MET A 277 8.22 0.73 -1.18
C MET A 277 8.43 -0.09 -2.48
N GLY A 278 8.61 0.58 -3.61
CA GLY A 278 9.03 0.04 -4.89
C GLY A 278 9.94 1.01 -5.63
N THR A 279 10.51 0.58 -6.74
CA THR A 279 11.19 1.42 -7.71
C THR A 279 10.19 1.87 -8.79
N GLY A 280 10.58 2.81 -9.65
CA GLY A 280 9.77 3.16 -10.84
C GLY A 280 9.42 1.95 -11.71
N GLU A 281 10.31 0.93 -11.78
CA GLU A 281 10.03 -0.32 -12.49
C GLU A 281 8.95 -1.15 -11.77
N ASP A 282 8.99 -1.23 -10.44
CA ASP A 282 7.97 -1.91 -9.64
C ASP A 282 6.60 -1.21 -9.80
N PHE A 283 6.59 0.13 -9.77
CA PHE A 283 5.38 0.91 -10.02
C PHE A 283 4.86 0.67 -11.45
N ALA A 284 5.70 0.72 -12.46
CA ALA A 284 5.30 0.49 -13.85
C ALA A 284 4.68 -0.89 -14.04
N GLY A 285 5.24 -1.93 -13.42
CA GLY A 285 4.66 -3.28 -13.45
C GLY A 285 3.31 -3.37 -12.75
N ALA A 286 3.16 -2.73 -11.60
CA ALA A 286 1.88 -2.64 -10.87
C ALA A 286 0.83 -1.84 -11.67
N TYR A 287 1.23 -0.71 -12.23
CA TYR A 287 0.39 0.15 -13.08
C TYR A 287 -0.13 -0.62 -14.31
N GLU A 288 0.72 -1.40 -14.99
CA GLU A 288 0.31 -2.20 -16.14
C GLU A 288 -0.77 -3.24 -15.78
N LEU A 289 -0.67 -3.88 -14.61
CA LEU A 289 -1.70 -4.81 -14.14
C LEU A 289 -3.03 -4.10 -13.90
N VAL A 290 -3.00 -2.88 -13.39
CA VAL A 290 -4.21 -2.06 -13.17
C VAL A 290 -4.76 -1.56 -14.50
N ALA A 291 -3.91 -1.00 -15.36
CA ALA A 291 -4.30 -0.44 -16.66
C ALA A 291 -4.88 -1.49 -17.61
N SER A 292 -4.39 -2.72 -17.56
CA SER A 292 -4.94 -3.85 -18.32
C SER A 292 -6.20 -4.46 -17.71
N GLY A 293 -6.65 -4.00 -16.55
CA GLY A 293 -7.81 -4.53 -15.83
C GLY A 293 -7.58 -5.88 -15.16
N ARG A 294 -6.35 -6.39 -15.14
CA ARG A 294 -5.99 -7.68 -14.54
C ARG A 294 -5.96 -7.65 -13.01
N ALA A 295 -5.67 -6.49 -12.43
CA ALA A 295 -5.73 -6.27 -10.98
C ALA A 295 -6.50 -4.97 -10.71
N GLN A 296 -7.41 -4.99 -9.74
CA GLN A 296 -8.26 -3.84 -9.43
C GLN A 296 -8.03 -3.37 -8.00
N PRO A 297 -7.93 -2.05 -7.76
CA PRO A 297 -7.90 -1.53 -6.40
C PRO A 297 -9.24 -1.74 -5.71
N VAL A 298 -9.19 -1.95 -4.40
CA VAL A 298 -10.39 -2.05 -3.56
C VAL A 298 -10.54 -0.78 -2.76
N VAL A 299 -11.59 -0.01 -3.05
CA VAL A 299 -12.00 1.16 -2.27
C VAL A 299 -13.00 0.72 -1.21
N ASP A 300 -12.68 0.95 0.05
CA ASP A 300 -13.54 0.64 1.19
C ASP A 300 -14.57 1.76 1.41
N SER A 301 -14.08 2.98 1.52
CA SER A 301 -14.89 4.15 1.80
C SER A 301 -14.30 5.41 1.20
N VAL A 302 -15.16 6.37 0.90
CA VAL A 302 -14.79 7.70 0.40
C VAL A 302 -15.38 8.74 1.34
N LEU A 303 -14.54 9.60 1.90
CA LEU A 303 -14.90 10.67 2.81
C LEU A 303 -14.38 12.01 2.25
N PRO A 304 -14.99 13.14 2.58
CA PRO A 304 -14.41 14.45 2.25
C PRO A 304 -13.14 14.71 3.07
N LEU A 305 -12.22 15.54 2.56
CA LEU A 305 -10.95 15.89 3.23
C LEU A 305 -11.18 16.42 4.66
N GLU A 306 -12.27 17.12 4.88
CA GLU A 306 -12.70 17.65 6.19
C GLU A 306 -12.90 16.55 7.25
N GLU A 307 -13.21 15.33 6.82
CA GLU A 307 -13.43 14.17 7.69
C GLU A 307 -12.18 13.29 7.87
N ILE A 308 -11.00 13.81 7.57
CA ILE A 308 -9.73 13.06 7.64
C ILE A 308 -9.46 12.42 9.01
N ARG A 309 -9.94 13.03 10.10
CA ARG A 309 -9.81 12.46 11.45
C ARG A 309 -10.59 11.15 11.58
N ALA A 310 -11.83 11.13 11.12
CA ALA A 310 -12.66 9.92 11.10
C ALA A 310 -12.05 8.85 10.16
N ALA A 311 -11.48 9.26 9.02
CA ALA A 311 -10.79 8.36 8.13
C ALA A 311 -9.56 7.69 8.77
N HIS A 312 -8.76 8.45 9.54
CA HIS A 312 -7.65 7.90 10.32
C HIS A 312 -8.13 6.96 11.45
N GLU A 313 -9.17 7.32 12.18
CA GLU A 313 -9.77 6.49 13.22
C GLU A 313 -10.26 5.15 12.65
N ARG A 314 -10.96 5.16 11.50
CA ARG A 314 -11.38 3.96 10.78
C ARG A 314 -10.22 3.05 10.39
N LEU A 315 -9.13 3.64 9.88
CA LEU A 315 -7.92 2.91 9.50
C LEU A 315 -7.23 2.28 10.73
N GLU A 316 -7.14 3.03 11.85
CA GLU A 316 -6.53 2.54 13.10
C GLU A 316 -7.37 1.45 13.78
N ALA A 317 -8.69 1.52 13.68
CA ALA A 317 -9.60 0.49 14.17
C ALA A 317 -9.55 -0.80 13.31
N GLY A 318 -8.90 -0.75 12.13
CA GLY A 318 -8.84 -1.90 11.23
C GLY A 318 -10.19 -2.30 10.67
N GLU A 319 -11.14 -1.37 10.54
CA GLU A 319 -12.51 -1.64 10.09
C GLU A 319 -12.62 -1.80 8.57
N GLN A 320 -11.70 -1.19 7.81
CA GLN A 320 -11.71 -1.15 6.35
C GLN A 320 -11.39 -2.51 5.71
N LEU A 321 -11.86 -2.68 4.47
CA LEU A 321 -11.36 -3.68 3.53
C LEU A 321 -10.89 -2.97 2.27
N GLY A 322 -9.58 -2.78 2.15
CA GLY A 322 -8.98 -1.99 1.07
C GLY A 322 -8.57 -0.58 1.51
N LYS A 323 -8.83 0.41 0.68
CA LYS A 323 -8.37 1.79 0.89
C LYS A 323 -9.47 2.71 1.36
N VAL A 324 -9.14 3.54 2.35
CA VAL A 324 -9.95 4.70 2.74
C VAL A 324 -9.47 5.87 1.90
N VAL A 325 -10.36 6.47 1.13
CA VAL A 325 -10.08 7.53 0.17
C VAL A 325 -10.70 8.84 0.66
N LEU A 326 -10.00 9.94 0.42
CA LEU A 326 -10.46 11.30 0.68
C LEU A 326 -10.75 11.99 -0.66
N THR A 327 -11.91 12.63 -0.79
CA THR A 327 -12.19 13.58 -1.88
C THR A 327 -11.70 14.97 -1.50
N ILE A 328 -11.12 15.67 -2.47
CA ILE A 328 -10.49 16.99 -2.29
C ILE A 328 -11.18 18.04 -3.15
#